data_524e62c5f262b4131a30e1bd01ab3ffa
#
_entry.id   524e62c5f262b4131a30e1bd01ab3ffa
#
_cell.length_a   1.000
_cell.length_b   1.000
_cell.length_c   1.000
_cell.angle_alpha   90.00
_cell.angle_beta   90.00
_cell.angle_gamma   90.00
#
_symmetry.space_group_name_H-M   'P 1'
#
loop_
_entity.id
_entity.type
_entity.pdbx_description
1 polymer ?
#
loop_
_entity_poly.entity_id
_entity_poly.type
_entity_poly.pdbx_seq_one_letter_code
_entity_poly.pdbx_strand_id
1 'polypeptide(L)'
;SHWGKDFRPAYLECQRLKQWFPALPIVALTATATDRVQEDILQLLQIPKATVIKGSLARPTLAYMTYYIEDKWERLGRILTKNKESSIVYVRNRRLTEELAQHLCDEGFTATSFHGGLSIEEKSQRLGMWKTGSVQVVVATNAFGMGIDKADVRTVIHWDLPSSLEDYFQEAGRAGRDNHKAFAIILYNDNDVKKLLIDTQRSQVSVPFLKELFPKLCNYFQVAIGEGEGTTHFFNLADFATRTQMDALKVYQALEILDRNGVLALSQAFFRKASVQILHSSQEVIGYLDQNPQAKELLFFLMRKYAGIHEQNISFRVETIAANLHISSSLIQQQLEKLQQDGLIAYKNEHTDAEITFLMPRDDDRTINYIAPQVKWFNQHKEAQCKDILAYIEQTDSCNQRFLLAYFGETLAQDCGICSHCIARKQKALSKEQIAIISQELLTLIAYNPMTSQEICSASSYHEWEVLQVLTLLLDEEKIRLLPNNQFSVN
;
A
#
# COMPACT_ATOMS: atom_id res chain seq x y z
N SER A 1 8.95 -9.69 -10.78
CA SER A 1 8.02 -9.48 -9.66
C SER A 1 8.09 -8.04 -9.19
N HIS A 2 7.01 -7.52 -8.64
CA HIS A 2 6.93 -6.16 -8.06
C HIS A 2 8.02 -5.90 -6.99
N TRP A 3 8.44 -6.92 -6.28
CA TRP A 3 9.48 -6.88 -5.25
C TRP A 3 10.91 -7.14 -5.78
N GLY A 4 11.08 -7.37 -7.07
CA GLY A 4 12.36 -7.67 -7.70
C GLY A 4 13.14 -6.41 -8.08
N LYS A 5 13.36 -6.25 -9.38
CA LYS A 5 14.17 -5.20 -10.03
C LYS A 5 13.83 -3.78 -9.57
N ASP A 6 12.54 -3.51 -9.35
CA ASP A 6 12.03 -2.15 -9.15
C ASP A 6 12.05 -1.71 -7.68
N PHE A 7 12.07 -2.66 -6.74
CA PHE A 7 11.98 -2.35 -5.32
C PHE A 7 13.29 -2.56 -4.54
N ARG A 8 14.16 -3.46 -5.02
CA ARG A 8 15.42 -3.78 -4.33
C ARG A 8 16.56 -3.91 -5.32
N PRO A 9 17.37 -2.86 -5.51
CA PRO A 9 18.59 -2.94 -6.33
C PRO A 9 19.51 -4.10 -5.94
N ALA A 10 19.50 -4.49 -4.65
CA ALA A 10 20.24 -5.64 -4.15
C ALA A 10 19.90 -6.98 -4.86
N TYR A 11 18.73 -7.12 -5.51
CA TYR A 11 18.46 -8.29 -6.35
C TYR A 11 19.34 -8.33 -7.60
N LEU A 12 19.77 -7.18 -8.12
CA LEU A 12 20.72 -7.14 -9.25
C LEU A 12 22.10 -7.64 -8.82
N GLU A 13 22.46 -7.43 -7.55
CA GLU A 13 23.70 -7.93 -6.97
C GLU A 13 23.73 -9.46 -6.85
N CYS A 14 22.55 -10.13 -6.85
CA CYS A 14 22.47 -11.58 -6.81
C CYS A 14 23.18 -12.26 -8.00
N GLN A 15 23.33 -11.56 -9.14
CA GLN A 15 24.12 -12.06 -10.27
C GLN A 15 25.58 -12.35 -9.88
N ARG A 16 26.15 -11.61 -8.88
CA ARG A 16 27.51 -11.81 -8.40
C ARG A 16 27.69 -13.15 -7.68
N LEU A 17 26.61 -13.75 -7.15
CA LEU A 17 26.65 -15.05 -6.49
C LEU A 17 27.24 -16.13 -7.42
N LYS A 18 26.89 -16.09 -8.70
CA LYS A 18 27.42 -17.05 -9.67
C LYS A 18 28.89 -16.81 -10.01
N GLN A 19 29.34 -15.55 -9.92
CA GLN A 19 30.75 -15.21 -10.12
C GLN A 19 31.60 -15.63 -8.91
N TRP A 20 31.11 -15.41 -7.69
CA TRP A 20 31.82 -15.78 -6.46
C TRP A 20 31.79 -17.28 -6.19
N PHE A 21 30.68 -17.94 -6.54
CA PHE A 21 30.46 -19.35 -6.27
C PHE A 21 29.94 -20.08 -7.52
N PRO A 22 30.79 -20.33 -8.54
CA PRO A 22 30.36 -20.90 -9.81
C PRO A 22 29.68 -22.28 -9.70
N ALA A 23 30.08 -23.08 -8.71
CA ALA A 23 29.56 -24.42 -8.48
C ALA A 23 28.29 -24.47 -7.63
N LEU A 24 27.86 -23.35 -7.04
CA LEU A 24 26.69 -23.32 -6.16
C LEU A 24 25.40 -23.49 -6.96
N PRO A 25 24.50 -24.42 -6.60
CA PRO A 25 23.19 -24.51 -7.22
C PRO A 25 22.34 -23.30 -6.80
N ILE A 26 21.65 -22.68 -7.77
CA ILE A 26 20.74 -21.55 -7.54
C ILE A 26 19.32 -22.04 -7.77
N VAL A 27 18.45 -21.82 -6.79
CA VAL A 27 17.00 -22.04 -6.91
C VAL A 27 16.30 -20.68 -6.76
N ALA A 28 15.58 -20.25 -7.80
CA ALA A 28 14.76 -19.06 -7.78
C ALA A 28 13.29 -19.45 -7.62
N LEU A 29 12.61 -18.91 -6.62
CA LEU A 29 11.21 -19.21 -6.33
C LEU A 29 10.37 -17.94 -6.45
N THR A 30 9.25 -18.03 -7.13
CA THR A 30 8.26 -16.96 -7.25
C THR A 30 6.85 -17.53 -7.40
N ALA A 31 5.86 -16.84 -6.86
CA ALA A 31 4.46 -17.21 -6.99
C ALA A 31 3.77 -16.53 -8.19
N THR A 32 4.34 -15.47 -8.76
CA THR A 32 3.66 -14.56 -9.71
C THR A 32 4.64 -14.06 -10.77
N ALA A 33 5.25 -14.96 -11.53
CA ALA A 33 6.13 -14.56 -12.64
C ALA A 33 5.43 -14.75 -13.98
N THR A 34 5.22 -13.66 -14.71
CA THR A 34 4.89 -13.72 -16.14
C THR A 34 6.06 -14.32 -16.92
N ASP A 35 5.83 -14.81 -18.13
CA ASP A 35 6.90 -15.42 -18.96
C ASP A 35 8.08 -14.47 -19.12
N ARG A 36 7.83 -13.17 -19.31
CA ARG A 36 8.87 -12.14 -19.38
C ARG A 36 9.68 -12.02 -18.09
N VAL A 37 9.03 -12.05 -16.93
CA VAL A 37 9.73 -12.00 -15.62
C VAL A 37 10.57 -13.26 -15.41
N GLN A 38 10.12 -14.42 -15.88
CA GLN A 38 10.90 -15.66 -15.84
C GLN A 38 12.17 -15.54 -16.69
N GLU A 39 12.07 -15.03 -17.92
CA GLU A 39 13.22 -14.77 -18.80
C GLU A 39 14.20 -13.78 -18.16
N ASP A 40 13.70 -12.68 -17.60
CA ASP A 40 14.51 -11.71 -16.86
C ASP A 40 15.28 -12.37 -15.70
N ILE A 41 14.64 -13.22 -14.91
CA ILE A 41 15.27 -13.96 -13.80
C ILE A 41 16.41 -14.86 -14.31
N LEU A 42 16.17 -15.64 -15.36
CA LEU A 42 17.16 -16.54 -15.94
C LEU A 42 18.40 -15.77 -16.45
N GLN A 43 18.17 -14.64 -17.12
CA GLN A 43 19.23 -13.79 -17.64
C GLN A 43 20.01 -13.11 -16.52
N LEU A 44 19.32 -12.50 -15.56
CA LEU A 44 19.96 -11.76 -14.45
C LEU A 44 20.78 -12.66 -13.54
N LEU A 45 20.29 -13.85 -13.23
CA LEU A 45 21.04 -14.82 -12.43
C LEU A 45 22.10 -15.59 -13.23
N GLN A 46 22.22 -15.33 -14.54
CA GLN A 46 23.14 -16.02 -15.46
C GLN A 46 22.96 -17.55 -15.46
N ILE A 47 21.69 -18.00 -15.41
CA ILE A 47 21.30 -19.42 -15.43
C ILE A 47 20.38 -19.76 -16.63
N PRO A 48 20.75 -19.44 -17.87
CA PRO A 48 19.85 -19.59 -19.02
C PRO A 48 19.45 -21.04 -19.32
N LYS A 49 20.19 -22.00 -18.77
CA LYS A 49 19.92 -23.46 -18.93
C LYS A 49 19.20 -24.06 -17.70
N ALA A 50 18.72 -23.25 -16.76
CA ALA A 50 18.02 -23.77 -15.60
C ALA A 50 16.70 -24.44 -16.00
N THR A 51 16.34 -25.49 -15.28
CA THR A 51 15.03 -26.12 -15.43
C THR A 51 13.96 -25.19 -14.83
N VAL A 52 12.97 -24.81 -15.63
CA VAL A 52 11.82 -24.04 -15.19
C VAL A 52 10.69 -24.99 -14.85
N ILE A 53 10.26 -25.00 -13.59
CA ILE A 53 9.14 -25.81 -13.11
C ILE A 53 7.96 -24.87 -12.89
N LYS A 54 6.89 -25.04 -13.69
CA LYS A 54 5.66 -24.25 -13.56
C LYS A 54 4.57 -25.11 -12.92
N GLY A 55 4.08 -24.67 -11.77
CA GLY A 55 2.84 -25.18 -11.19
C GLY A 55 1.64 -24.39 -11.72
N SER A 56 0.46 -24.97 -11.73
CA SER A 56 -0.76 -24.24 -12.07
C SER A 56 -1.04 -23.15 -11.02
N LEU A 57 -1.39 -21.96 -11.49
CA LEU A 57 -1.83 -20.84 -10.67
C LEU A 57 -3.34 -20.89 -10.38
N ALA A 58 -4.05 -21.84 -10.97
CA ALA A 58 -5.49 -21.99 -10.78
C ALA A 58 -5.85 -22.30 -9.32
N ARG A 59 -6.84 -21.59 -8.80
CA ARG A 59 -7.36 -21.75 -7.43
C ARG A 59 -8.86 -22.10 -7.51
N PRO A 60 -9.21 -23.39 -7.61
CA PRO A 60 -10.58 -23.83 -7.85
C PRO A 60 -11.56 -23.46 -6.72
N THR A 61 -11.07 -23.23 -5.51
CA THR A 61 -11.88 -22.84 -4.34
C THR A 61 -11.90 -21.34 -4.08
N LEU A 62 -11.12 -20.54 -4.82
CA LEU A 62 -11.05 -19.08 -4.65
C LEU A 62 -11.93 -18.39 -5.68
N ALA A 63 -12.99 -17.74 -5.21
CA ALA A 63 -13.91 -16.98 -6.04
C ALA A 63 -13.43 -15.53 -6.20
N TYR A 64 -13.04 -15.14 -7.42
CA TYR A 64 -12.67 -13.78 -7.76
C TYR A 64 -13.91 -12.96 -8.10
N MET A 65 -14.23 -11.96 -7.28
CA MET A 65 -15.41 -11.14 -7.39
C MET A 65 -15.06 -9.69 -7.67
N THR A 66 -15.73 -9.09 -8.63
CA THR A 66 -15.62 -7.65 -8.92
C THR A 66 -17.02 -7.04 -8.80
N TYR A 67 -17.16 -5.98 -8.05
CA TYR A 67 -18.41 -5.28 -7.85
C TYR A 67 -18.24 -3.78 -8.04
N TYR A 68 -18.95 -3.24 -9.04
CA TYR A 68 -19.17 -1.81 -9.13
C TYR A 68 -20.23 -1.43 -8.10
N ILE A 69 -19.91 -0.53 -7.17
CA ILE A 69 -20.79 -0.20 -6.04
C ILE A 69 -20.57 1.22 -5.56
N GLU A 70 -21.63 2.00 -5.41
CA GLU A 70 -21.56 3.36 -4.88
C GLU A 70 -21.34 3.35 -3.36
N ASP A 71 -22.14 2.60 -2.63
CA ASP A 71 -22.02 2.45 -1.19
C ASP A 71 -21.18 1.24 -0.81
N LYS A 72 -19.88 1.49 -0.72
CA LYS A 72 -18.91 0.46 -0.30
C LYS A 72 -19.03 0.09 1.17
N TRP A 73 -19.47 1.01 2.03
CA TRP A 73 -19.58 0.80 3.46
C TRP A 73 -20.63 -0.26 3.77
N GLU A 74 -21.82 -0.06 3.24
CA GLU A 74 -22.91 -1.01 3.37
C GLU A 74 -22.50 -2.39 2.82
N ARG A 75 -21.88 -2.40 1.63
CA ARG A 75 -21.45 -3.65 0.99
C ARG A 75 -20.41 -4.40 1.80
N LEU A 76 -19.45 -3.70 2.38
CA LEU A 76 -18.43 -4.27 3.24
C LEU A 76 -19.06 -4.91 4.48
N GLY A 77 -19.96 -4.20 5.17
CA GLY A 77 -20.69 -4.69 6.32
C GLY A 77 -21.48 -5.98 6.01
N ARG A 78 -22.20 -6.01 4.89
CA ARG A 78 -22.93 -7.22 4.44
C ARG A 78 -22.00 -8.41 4.17
N ILE A 79 -20.83 -8.18 3.54
CA ILE A 79 -19.86 -9.23 3.26
C ILE A 79 -19.31 -9.80 4.58
N LEU A 80 -18.89 -8.96 5.51
CA LEU A 80 -18.32 -9.37 6.78
C LEU A 80 -19.34 -10.04 7.71
N THR A 81 -20.60 -9.64 7.67
CA THR A 81 -21.69 -10.29 8.41
C THR A 81 -21.95 -11.71 7.90
N LYS A 82 -21.91 -11.91 6.56
CA LYS A 82 -22.08 -13.24 5.95
C LYS A 82 -20.86 -14.14 6.16
N ASN A 83 -19.67 -13.57 6.29
CA ASN A 83 -18.40 -14.30 6.45
C ASN A 83 -17.73 -13.91 7.77
N LYS A 84 -18.12 -14.56 8.85
CA LYS A 84 -17.63 -14.27 10.21
C LYS A 84 -16.19 -14.75 10.48
N GLU A 85 -15.58 -15.44 9.53
CA GLU A 85 -14.22 -15.94 9.64
C GLU A 85 -13.19 -14.86 9.28
N SER A 86 -11.89 -15.18 9.40
CA SER A 86 -10.80 -14.26 9.19
C SER A 86 -10.84 -13.56 7.83
N SER A 87 -10.77 -12.23 7.85
CA SER A 87 -10.84 -11.39 6.67
C SER A 87 -9.70 -10.37 6.63
N ILE A 88 -9.28 -9.99 5.42
CA ILE A 88 -8.31 -8.93 5.17
C ILE A 88 -8.97 -7.88 4.28
N VAL A 89 -8.85 -6.60 4.64
CA VAL A 89 -9.32 -5.47 3.81
C VAL A 89 -8.10 -4.64 3.41
N TYR A 90 -7.78 -4.62 2.12
CA TYR A 90 -6.67 -3.84 1.59
C TYR A 90 -7.08 -2.42 1.22
N VAL A 91 -6.30 -1.46 1.71
CA VAL A 91 -6.39 -0.03 1.40
C VAL A 91 -5.02 0.52 1.03
N ARG A 92 -4.96 1.66 0.33
CA ARG A 92 -3.69 2.21 -0.15
C ARG A 92 -2.95 3.10 0.84
N ASN A 93 -3.64 3.75 1.78
CA ASN A 93 -3.00 4.69 2.69
C ASN A 93 -3.15 4.31 4.17
N ARG A 94 -2.19 4.75 4.98
CA ARG A 94 -2.11 4.42 6.41
C ARG A 94 -3.32 4.95 7.19
N ARG A 95 -3.72 6.18 6.93
CA ARG A 95 -4.83 6.84 7.62
C ARG A 95 -6.14 6.08 7.41
N LEU A 96 -6.41 5.65 6.18
CA LEU A 96 -7.61 4.88 5.88
C LEU A 96 -7.63 3.51 6.56
N THR A 97 -6.45 2.90 6.87
CA THR A 97 -6.43 1.65 7.66
C THR A 97 -7.00 1.85 9.05
N GLU A 98 -6.69 2.98 9.68
CA GLU A 98 -7.15 3.31 11.03
C GLU A 98 -8.63 3.72 11.02
N GLU A 99 -9.02 4.60 10.10
CA GLU A 99 -10.40 5.08 9.95
C GLU A 99 -11.37 3.92 9.65
N LEU A 100 -11.02 3.03 8.72
CA LEU A 100 -11.87 1.91 8.34
C LEU A 100 -11.92 0.84 9.44
N ALA A 101 -10.79 0.56 10.14
CA ALA A 101 -10.79 -0.36 11.27
C ALA A 101 -11.65 0.16 12.42
N GLN A 102 -11.58 1.46 12.73
CA GLN A 102 -12.40 2.09 13.76
C GLN A 102 -13.89 2.02 13.41
N HIS A 103 -14.25 2.40 12.17
CA HIS A 103 -15.64 2.31 11.72
C HIS A 103 -16.20 0.89 11.82
N LEU A 104 -15.42 -0.13 11.43
CA LEU A 104 -15.84 -1.53 11.58
C LEU A 104 -16.05 -1.91 13.06
N CYS A 105 -15.23 -1.40 13.98
CA CYS A 105 -15.43 -1.60 15.41
C CYS A 105 -16.72 -0.93 15.90
N ASP A 106 -17.03 0.28 15.44
CA ASP A 106 -18.24 1.01 15.78
C ASP A 106 -19.51 0.28 15.27
N GLU A 107 -19.40 -0.43 14.15
CA GLU A 107 -20.44 -1.30 13.58
C GLU A 107 -20.51 -2.70 14.25
N GLY A 108 -19.70 -2.94 15.30
CA GLY A 108 -19.72 -4.17 16.08
C GLY A 108 -18.86 -5.31 15.56
N PHE A 109 -18.00 -5.09 14.56
CA PHE A 109 -17.00 -6.07 14.13
C PHE A 109 -15.75 -5.98 14.99
N THR A 110 -15.00 -7.07 15.13
CA THR A 110 -13.67 -7.04 15.71
C THR A 110 -12.65 -6.77 14.62
N ALA A 111 -12.09 -5.54 14.59
CA ALA A 111 -11.18 -5.11 13.55
C ALA A 111 -9.89 -4.48 14.11
N THR A 112 -8.82 -4.54 13.35
CA THR A 112 -7.56 -3.84 13.66
C THR A 112 -6.90 -3.32 12.38
N SER A 113 -6.14 -2.22 12.51
CA SER A 113 -5.36 -1.68 11.39
C SER A 113 -3.94 -2.26 11.35
N PHE A 114 -3.35 -2.36 10.14
CA PHE A 114 -1.98 -2.79 9.96
C PHE A 114 -1.29 -2.03 8.82
N HIS A 115 -0.19 -1.32 9.12
CA HIS A 115 0.55 -0.55 8.13
C HIS A 115 2.03 -0.40 8.48
N GLY A 116 2.84 0.05 7.54
CA GLY A 116 4.28 0.19 7.70
C GLY A 116 4.73 1.14 8.82
N GLY A 117 3.89 2.11 9.21
CA GLY A 117 4.19 3.11 10.25
C GLY A 117 4.05 2.63 11.70
N LEU A 118 3.48 1.43 11.92
CA LEU A 118 3.40 0.82 13.26
C LEU A 118 4.79 0.38 13.74
N SER A 119 5.00 0.40 15.07
CA SER A 119 6.19 -0.17 15.70
C SER A 119 6.25 -1.70 15.48
N ILE A 120 7.40 -2.30 15.76
CA ILE A 120 7.58 -3.76 15.63
C ILE A 120 6.67 -4.49 16.62
N GLU A 121 6.55 -3.96 17.84
CA GLU A 121 5.74 -4.48 18.92
C GLU A 121 4.24 -4.45 18.54
N GLU A 122 3.75 -3.30 18.05
CA GLU A 122 2.37 -3.16 17.58
C GLU A 122 2.05 -4.10 16.42
N LYS A 123 2.96 -4.21 15.44
CA LYS A 123 2.80 -5.17 14.33
C LYS A 123 2.68 -6.60 14.82
N SER A 124 3.54 -7.00 15.77
CA SER A 124 3.53 -8.35 16.35
C SER A 124 2.24 -8.62 17.13
N GLN A 125 1.80 -7.67 17.94
CA GLN A 125 0.57 -7.76 18.73
C GLN A 125 -0.66 -7.88 17.83
N ARG A 126 -0.85 -6.97 16.88
CA ARG A 126 -2.02 -6.94 15.98
C ARG A 126 -2.09 -8.18 15.10
N LEU A 127 -0.93 -8.62 14.57
CA LEU A 127 -0.83 -9.87 13.83
C LEU A 127 -1.18 -11.08 14.71
N GLY A 128 -0.73 -11.11 15.96
CA GLY A 128 -1.06 -12.14 16.93
C GLY A 128 -2.56 -12.23 17.21
N MET A 129 -3.21 -11.10 17.47
CA MET A 129 -4.67 -11.03 17.71
C MET A 129 -5.47 -11.58 16.52
N TRP A 130 -5.06 -11.24 15.29
CA TRP A 130 -5.74 -11.74 14.10
C TRP A 130 -5.46 -13.22 13.84
N LYS A 131 -4.22 -13.70 14.07
CA LYS A 131 -3.87 -15.13 13.92
C LYS A 131 -4.63 -16.02 14.90
N THR A 132 -4.82 -15.58 16.13
CA THR A 132 -5.57 -16.31 17.16
C THR A 132 -7.08 -16.25 16.98
N GLY A 133 -7.58 -15.40 16.08
CA GLY A 133 -9.02 -15.20 15.86
C GLY A 133 -9.68 -14.23 16.85
N SER A 134 -8.90 -13.58 17.75
CA SER A 134 -9.44 -12.53 18.64
C SER A 134 -9.92 -11.30 17.86
N VAL A 135 -9.42 -11.13 16.64
CA VAL A 135 -9.83 -10.10 15.69
C VAL A 135 -10.22 -10.78 14.38
N GLN A 136 -11.43 -10.51 13.89
CA GLN A 136 -11.95 -11.03 12.63
C GLN A 136 -11.29 -10.36 11.42
N VAL A 137 -11.15 -9.03 11.43
CA VAL A 137 -10.79 -8.23 10.27
C VAL A 137 -9.48 -7.48 10.49
N VAL A 138 -8.54 -7.64 9.55
CA VAL A 138 -7.37 -6.76 9.45
C VAL A 138 -7.58 -5.80 8.29
N VAL A 139 -7.59 -4.50 8.57
CA VAL A 139 -7.55 -3.45 7.56
C VAL A 139 -6.08 -3.07 7.34
N ALA A 140 -5.57 -3.24 6.14
CA ALA A 140 -4.14 -3.18 5.93
C ALA A 140 -3.73 -2.49 4.62
N THR A 141 -2.52 -1.91 4.63
CA THR A 141 -1.80 -1.59 3.39
C THR A 141 -1.05 -2.83 2.88
N ASN A 142 -0.41 -2.73 1.71
CA ASN A 142 0.48 -3.76 1.16
C ASN A 142 1.65 -4.18 2.11
N ALA A 143 1.90 -3.40 3.19
CA ALA A 143 2.83 -3.80 4.26
C ALA A 143 2.37 -5.09 4.99
N PHE A 144 1.07 -5.41 4.95
CA PHE A 144 0.51 -6.67 5.42
C PHE A 144 0.62 -7.71 4.30
N GLY A 145 1.84 -8.19 4.09
CA GLY A 145 2.13 -8.99 2.91
C GLY A 145 3.11 -10.13 3.17
N MET A 146 4.40 -9.87 3.04
CA MET A 146 5.43 -10.90 3.15
C MET A 146 5.43 -11.57 4.53
N GLY A 147 5.53 -12.91 4.54
CA GLY A 147 5.62 -13.69 5.79
C GLY A 147 4.30 -13.89 6.53
N ILE A 148 3.17 -13.43 5.98
CA ILE A 148 1.86 -13.69 6.58
C ILE A 148 1.33 -15.02 6.04
N ASP A 149 1.26 -15.99 6.94
CA ASP A 149 0.69 -17.30 6.68
C ASP A 149 -0.40 -17.60 7.70
N LYS A 150 -1.65 -17.64 7.21
CA LYS A 150 -2.86 -18.08 7.91
C LYS A 150 -3.71 -18.81 6.88
N ALA A 151 -3.98 -20.08 7.14
CA ALA A 151 -4.62 -20.95 6.15
C ALA A 151 -6.11 -20.65 5.96
N ASP A 152 -6.78 -20.23 7.01
CA ASP A 152 -8.24 -20.09 7.14
C ASP A 152 -8.75 -18.68 6.84
N VAL A 153 -8.05 -17.89 6.05
CA VAL A 153 -8.56 -16.58 5.57
C VAL A 153 -9.67 -16.86 4.57
N ARG A 154 -10.90 -16.43 4.90
CA ARG A 154 -12.07 -16.66 4.01
C ARG A 154 -12.29 -15.54 3.02
N THR A 155 -11.92 -14.32 3.37
CA THR A 155 -12.22 -13.17 2.51
C THR A 155 -11.04 -12.21 2.45
N VAL A 156 -10.64 -11.86 1.24
CA VAL A 156 -9.72 -10.76 0.96
C VAL A 156 -10.49 -9.72 0.16
N ILE A 157 -10.59 -8.50 0.67
CA ILE A 157 -11.35 -7.41 0.08
C ILE A 157 -10.39 -6.29 -0.29
N HIS A 158 -10.45 -5.84 -1.53
CA HIS A 158 -9.78 -4.63 -1.98
C HIS A 158 -10.78 -3.49 -1.95
N TRP A 159 -10.61 -2.61 -0.97
CA TRP A 159 -11.36 -1.37 -0.82
C TRP A 159 -10.90 -0.31 -1.80
N ASP A 160 -9.59 -0.13 -1.93
CA ASP A 160 -8.96 0.64 -3.00
C ASP A 160 -8.51 -0.31 -4.12
N LEU A 161 -8.54 0.14 -5.37
CA LEU A 161 -8.04 -0.64 -6.49
C LEU A 161 -6.54 -0.96 -6.32
N PRO A 162 -6.09 -2.19 -6.52
CA PRO A 162 -4.67 -2.55 -6.49
C PRO A 162 -3.88 -1.83 -7.59
N SER A 163 -2.55 -1.75 -7.44
CA SER A 163 -1.69 -1.04 -8.40
C SER A 163 -1.48 -1.83 -9.68
N SER A 164 -1.56 -3.15 -9.59
CA SER A 164 -1.31 -4.08 -10.67
C SER A 164 -2.06 -5.39 -10.46
N LEU A 165 -2.19 -6.20 -11.51
CA LEU A 165 -2.75 -7.55 -11.40
C LEU A 165 -1.85 -8.49 -10.59
N GLU A 166 -0.54 -8.26 -10.59
CA GLU A 166 0.41 -9.00 -9.78
C GLU A 166 0.16 -8.77 -8.29
N ASP A 167 -0.01 -7.49 -7.87
CA ASP A 167 -0.35 -7.13 -6.49
C ASP A 167 -1.68 -7.76 -6.10
N TYR A 168 -2.70 -7.59 -6.94
CA TYR A 168 -4.02 -8.18 -6.72
C TYR A 168 -3.94 -9.69 -6.53
N PHE A 169 -3.28 -10.39 -7.44
CA PHE A 169 -3.18 -11.86 -7.39
C PHE A 169 -2.42 -12.35 -6.15
N GLN A 170 -1.36 -11.66 -5.76
CA GLN A 170 -0.57 -11.97 -4.57
C GLN A 170 -1.37 -11.75 -3.28
N GLU A 171 -2.12 -10.64 -3.21
CA GLU A 171 -2.95 -10.27 -2.06
C GLU A 171 -4.18 -11.18 -1.97
N ALA A 172 -4.89 -11.38 -3.07
CA ALA A 172 -6.03 -12.29 -3.19
C ALA A 172 -5.65 -13.74 -2.85
N GLY A 173 -4.44 -14.18 -3.25
CA GLY A 173 -3.91 -15.50 -2.99
C GLY A 173 -3.70 -15.86 -1.51
N ARG A 174 -3.88 -14.90 -0.59
CA ARG A 174 -3.87 -15.14 0.85
C ARG A 174 -5.14 -15.85 1.33
N ALA A 175 -6.23 -15.73 0.59
CA ALA A 175 -7.48 -16.40 0.92
C ALA A 175 -7.47 -17.90 0.55
N GLY A 176 -8.07 -18.74 1.38
CA GLY A 176 -8.35 -20.14 1.12
C GLY A 176 -7.11 -21.03 0.90
N ARG A 177 -6.04 -20.84 1.65
CA ARG A 177 -4.84 -21.69 1.57
C ARG A 177 -5.08 -23.12 2.06
N ASP A 178 -6.12 -23.33 2.83
CA ASP A 178 -6.60 -24.62 3.30
C ASP A 178 -7.47 -25.36 2.28
N ASN A 179 -7.59 -24.85 1.05
CA ASN A 179 -8.44 -25.36 -0.02
C ASN A 179 -9.95 -25.35 0.27
N HIS A 180 -10.41 -24.63 1.29
CA HIS A 180 -11.82 -24.34 1.47
C HIS A 180 -12.25 -23.14 0.64
N LYS A 181 -13.57 -23.03 0.39
CA LYS A 181 -14.14 -21.94 -0.39
C LYS A 181 -13.79 -20.58 0.24
N ALA A 182 -13.24 -19.70 -0.56
CA ALA A 182 -12.80 -18.37 -0.15
C ALA A 182 -13.11 -17.35 -1.25
N PHE A 183 -13.06 -16.06 -0.88
CA PHE A 183 -13.45 -14.96 -1.75
C PHE A 183 -12.34 -13.90 -1.83
N ALA A 184 -12.02 -13.49 -3.04
CA ALA A 184 -11.21 -12.31 -3.33
C ALA A 184 -12.12 -11.28 -4.01
N ILE A 185 -12.34 -10.15 -3.36
CA ILE A 185 -13.39 -9.20 -3.74
C ILE A 185 -12.76 -7.84 -4.02
N ILE A 186 -13.04 -7.27 -5.19
CA ILE A 186 -12.77 -5.86 -5.49
C ILE A 186 -14.09 -5.09 -5.38
N LEU A 187 -14.10 -4.04 -4.56
CA LEU A 187 -15.17 -3.05 -4.48
C LEU A 187 -14.69 -1.75 -5.12
N TYR A 188 -15.36 -1.27 -6.17
CA TYR A 188 -14.91 -0.09 -6.87
C TYR A 188 -16.07 0.76 -7.38
N ASN A 189 -15.78 2.04 -7.59
CA ASN A 189 -16.65 3.00 -8.27
C ASN A 189 -15.82 3.94 -9.16
N ASP A 190 -16.45 4.89 -9.80
CA ASP A 190 -15.79 5.85 -10.70
C ASP A 190 -14.71 6.68 -10.02
N ASN A 191 -14.85 6.98 -8.72
CA ASN A 191 -13.85 7.73 -7.98
C ASN A 191 -12.57 6.92 -7.77
N ASP A 192 -12.69 5.60 -7.57
CA ASP A 192 -11.52 4.71 -7.45
C ASP A 192 -10.76 4.61 -8.77
N VAL A 193 -11.48 4.52 -9.88
CA VAL A 193 -10.89 4.53 -11.24
C VAL A 193 -10.14 5.83 -11.48
N LYS A 194 -10.77 6.99 -11.23
CA LYS A 194 -10.13 8.31 -11.35
C LYS A 194 -8.90 8.43 -10.46
N LYS A 195 -9.01 7.97 -9.20
CA LYS A 195 -7.90 7.97 -8.25
C LYS A 195 -6.73 7.12 -8.75
N LEU A 196 -6.99 5.91 -9.26
CA LEU A 196 -5.96 5.03 -9.81
C LEU A 196 -5.21 5.69 -10.97
N LEU A 197 -5.93 6.32 -11.91
CA LEU A 197 -5.35 7.03 -13.04
C LEU A 197 -4.48 8.22 -12.59
N ILE A 198 -4.99 9.05 -11.68
CA ILE A 198 -4.27 10.21 -11.13
C ILE A 198 -3.01 9.75 -10.39
N ASP A 199 -3.10 8.74 -9.55
CA ASP A 199 -1.96 8.21 -8.77
C ASP A 199 -0.90 7.61 -9.70
N THR A 200 -1.31 6.91 -10.76
CA THR A 200 -0.41 6.38 -11.78
C THR A 200 0.33 7.51 -12.49
N GLN A 201 -0.38 8.54 -12.94
CA GLN A 201 0.21 9.70 -13.60
C GLN A 201 1.15 10.49 -12.67
N ARG A 202 0.73 10.71 -11.43
CA ARG A 202 1.56 11.41 -10.42
C ARG A 202 2.83 10.65 -10.08
N SER A 203 2.81 9.32 -10.11
CA SER A 203 3.98 8.49 -9.80
C SER A 203 5.02 8.43 -10.92
N GLN A 204 4.73 9.00 -12.08
CA GLN A 204 5.65 9.05 -13.21
C GLN A 204 6.58 10.25 -13.12
N VAL A 205 7.85 9.98 -13.35
CA VAL A 205 8.89 11.03 -13.45
C VAL A 205 9.43 11.03 -14.86
N SER A 206 9.37 12.18 -15.50
CA SER A 206 9.87 12.33 -16.87
C SER A 206 11.38 12.52 -16.93
N VAL A 207 12.01 12.09 -18.03
CA VAL A 207 13.44 12.32 -18.26
C VAL A 207 13.81 13.81 -18.22
N PRO A 208 13.02 14.74 -18.81
CA PRO A 208 13.27 16.18 -18.66
C PRO A 208 13.29 16.64 -17.19
N PHE A 209 12.37 16.13 -16.34
CA PHE A 209 12.37 16.47 -14.93
C PHE A 209 13.63 15.98 -14.21
N LEU A 210 14.13 14.79 -14.53
CA LEU A 210 15.38 14.28 -13.97
C LEU A 210 16.59 15.13 -14.43
N LYS A 211 16.60 15.59 -15.70
CA LYS A 211 17.63 16.48 -16.21
C LYS A 211 17.63 17.86 -15.53
N GLU A 212 16.48 18.32 -15.09
CA GLU A 212 16.38 19.55 -14.30
C GLU A 212 16.79 19.32 -12.85
N LEU A 213 16.34 18.22 -12.25
CA LEU A 213 16.56 17.92 -10.82
C LEU A 213 18.02 17.60 -10.51
N PHE A 214 18.68 16.72 -11.30
CA PHE A 214 20.00 16.20 -10.96
C PHE A 214 21.08 17.29 -10.86
N PRO A 215 21.23 18.25 -11.79
CA PRO A 215 22.14 19.37 -11.62
C PRO A 215 21.82 20.23 -10.39
N LYS A 216 20.52 20.49 -10.13
CA LYS A 216 20.10 21.26 -8.95
C LYS A 216 20.47 20.52 -7.65
N LEU A 217 20.34 19.18 -7.62
CA LEU A 217 20.74 18.36 -6.47
C LEU A 217 22.25 18.40 -6.24
N CYS A 218 23.05 18.26 -7.31
CA CYS A 218 24.51 18.37 -7.23
C CYS A 218 24.94 19.78 -6.77
N ASN A 219 24.30 20.83 -7.27
CA ASN A 219 24.58 22.21 -6.86
C ASN A 219 24.20 22.45 -5.39
N TYR A 220 23.08 21.88 -4.92
CA TYR A 220 22.67 21.97 -3.52
C TYR A 220 23.73 21.42 -2.58
N PHE A 221 24.41 20.34 -2.97
CA PHE A 221 25.51 19.75 -2.22
C PHE A 221 26.92 20.27 -2.61
N GLN A 222 27.00 21.22 -3.51
CA GLN A 222 28.25 21.79 -4.01
C GLN A 222 29.19 20.74 -4.64
N VAL A 223 28.63 19.73 -5.28
CA VAL A 223 29.38 18.69 -6.00
C VAL A 223 29.80 19.23 -7.36
N ALA A 224 31.09 19.24 -7.67
CA ALA A 224 31.60 19.69 -8.97
C ALA A 224 31.44 18.62 -10.07
N ILE A 225 31.46 19.04 -11.35
CA ILE A 225 31.42 18.11 -12.48
C ILE A 225 32.65 17.17 -12.43
N GLY A 226 32.42 15.88 -12.59
CA GLY A 226 33.43 14.85 -12.52
C GLY A 226 33.74 14.36 -11.10
N GLU A 227 33.13 14.97 -10.08
CA GLU A 227 33.33 14.60 -8.66
C GLU A 227 32.06 14.01 -8.03
N GLY A 228 32.11 13.73 -6.74
CA GLY A 228 30.98 13.33 -5.89
C GLY A 228 30.85 11.84 -5.67
N GLU A 229 31.49 10.96 -6.45
CA GLU A 229 31.40 9.52 -6.25
C GLU A 229 31.87 9.12 -4.84
N GLY A 230 31.05 8.32 -4.13
CA GLY A 230 31.31 7.87 -2.76
C GLY A 230 31.05 8.92 -1.69
N THR A 231 30.67 10.15 -2.02
CA THR A 231 30.38 11.20 -1.03
C THR A 231 28.95 11.04 -0.51
N THR A 232 28.77 11.22 0.82
CA THR A 232 27.48 11.15 1.50
C THR A 232 27.10 12.51 2.05
N HIS A 233 25.87 12.92 1.80
CA HIS A 233 25.34 14.22 2.18
C HIS A 233 24.01 14.07 2.91
N PHE A 234 23.79 14.91 3.92
CA PHE A 234 22.47 15.03 4.57
C PHE A 234 21.52 15.81 3.69
N PHE A 235 20.33 15.29 3.51
CA PHE A 235 19.31 15.87 2.65
C PHE A 235 18.06 16.28 3.41
N ASN A 236 17.57 17.48 3.13
CA ASN A 236 16.27 17.96 3.59
C ASN A 236 15.37 18.20 2.36
N LEU A 237 14.35 17.37 2.19
CA LEU A 237 13.44 17.42 1.06
C LEU A 237 12.68 18.75 0.98
N ALA A 238 12.17 19.24 2.11
CA ALA A 238 11.38 20.46 2.16
C ALA A 238 12.23 21.70 1.84
N ASP A 239 13.45 21.79 2.39
CA ASP A 239 14.40 22.87 2.09
C ASP A 239 14.82 22.86 0.62
N PHE A 240 15.17 21.67 0.08
CA PHE A 240 15.52 21.52 -1.32
C PHE A 240 14.37 21.92 -2.25
N ALA A 241 13.17 21.40 -2.01
CA ALA A 241 11.99 21.70 -2.82
C ALA A 241 11.66 23.20 -2.81
N THR A 242 11.78 23.86 -1.65
CA THR A 242 11.55 25.30 -1.52
C THR A 242 12.61 26.11 -2.28
N ARG A 243 13.90 25.81 -2.11
CA ARG A 243 14.99 26.53 -2.79
C ARG A 243 14.98 26.36 -4.30
N THR A 244 14.58 25.17 -4.79
CA THR A 244 14.56 24.85 -6.21
C THR A 244 13.24 25.13 -6.88
N GLN A 245 12.20 25.48 -6.11
CA GLN A 245 10.82 25.66 -6.55
C GLN A 245 10.23 24.42 -7.25
N MET A 246 10.63 23.22 -6.79
CA MET A 246 10.18 21.94 -7.32
C MET A 246 9.14 21.30 -6.39
N ASP A 247 8.23 20.50 -6.97
CA ASP A 247 7.26 19.73 -6.18
C ASP A 247 7.96 18.65 -5.34
N ALA A 248 7.80 18.71 -4.02
CA ALA A 248 8.49 17.82 -3.08
C ALA A 248 8.19 16.33 -3.34
N LEU A 249 6.95 15.99 -3.71
CA LEU A 249 6.58 14.60 -4.01
C LEU A 249 7.27 14.10 -5.26
N LYS A 250 7.32 14.90 -6.32
CA LYS A 250 8.04 14.57 -7.56
C LYS A 250 9.54 14.48 -7.33
N VAL A 251 10.12 15.36 -6.50
CA VAL A 251 11.53 15.29 -6.11
C VAL A 251 11.80 13.96 -5.41
N TYR A 252 11.00 13.58 -4.42
CA TYR A 252 11.17 12.31 -3.71
C TYR A 252 11.10 11.10 -4.66
N GLN A 253 10.11 11.07 -5.55
CA GLN A 253 9.95 10.00 -6.55
C GLN A 253 11.14 9.95 -7.53
N ALA A 254 11.67 11.10 -7.91
CA ALA A 254 12.85 11.17 -8.77
C ALA A 254 14.11 10.66 -8.04
N LEU A 255 14.27 10.97 -6.76
CA LEU A 255 15.36 10.42 -5.94
C LEU A 255 15.28 8.89 -5.84
N GLU A 256 14.06 8.33 -5.66
CA GLU A 256 13.86 6.88 -5.69
C GLU A 256 14.25 6.25 -7.04
N ILE A 257 13.98 6.96 -8.16
CA ILE A 257 14.38 6.49 -9.49
C ILE A 257 15.91 6.54 -9.65
N LEU A 258 16.57 7.60 -9.18
CA LEU A 258 18.02 7.71 -9.22
C LEU A 258 18.69 6.63 -8.35
N ASP A 259 18.12 6.33 -7.17
CA ASP A 259 18.56 5.26 -6.29
C ASP A 259 18.44 3.88 -6.96
N ARG A 260 17.28 3.57 -7.53
CA ARG A 260 17.04 2.30 -8.24
C ARG A 260 17.98 2.09 -9.44
N ASN A 261 18.39 3.16 -10.08
CA ASN A 261 19.29 3.09 -11.23
C ASN A 261 20.77 3.20 -10.85
N GLY A 262 21.10 3.19 -9.56
CA GLY A 262 22.48 3.19 -9.08
C GLY A 262 23.22 4.50 -9.32
N VAL A 263 22.52 5.62 -9.51
CA VAL A 263 23.12 6.96 -9.61
C VAL A 263 23.48 7.49 -8.24
N LEU A 264 22.61 7.26 -7.29
CA LEU A 264 22.81 7.59 -5.88
C LEU A 264 22.24 6.48 -4.99
N ALA A 265 22.59 6.46 -3.71
CA ALA A 265 21.91 5.66 -2.70
C ALA A 265 21.15 6.59 -1.77
N LEU A 266 19.84 6.33 -1.62
CA LEU A 266 18.94 7.07 -0.74
C LEU A 266 18.71 6.27 0.54
N SER A 267 19.20 6.74 1.68
CA SER A 267 18.85 6.11 2.95
C SER A 267 17.40 6.48 3.30
N GLN A 268 16.58 5.47 3.59
CA GLN A 268 15.19 5.69 4.05
C GLN A 268 15.13 5.99 5.56
N ALA A 269 16.26 6.28 6.17
CA ALA A 269 16.30 6.63 7.57
C ALA A 269 15.92 8.09 7.75
N PHE A 270 14.64 8.34 7.96
CA PHE A 270 14.13 9.62 8.50
C PHE A 270 14.69 9.81 9.92
N PHE A 271 15.89 10.33 10.02
CA PHE A 271 16.48 10.63 11.30
C PHE A 271 16.38 12.12 11.58
N ARG A 272 15.63 12.48 12.61
CA ARG A 272 15.80 13.76 13.27
C ARG A 272 17.06 13.67 14.10
N LYS A 273 18.22 13.97 13.53
CA LYS A 273 19.43 14.18 14.29
C LYS A 273 19.40 15.61 14.81
N ALA A 274 19.31 15.72 16.12
CA ALA A 274 19.61 16.95 16.80
C ALA A 274 21.07 16.91 17.27
N SER A 275 21.73 18.04 17.34
CA SER A 275 23.02 18.14 18.00
C SER A 275 22.96 19.17 19.12
N VAL A 276 23.66 18.87 20.20
CA VAL A 276 23.75 19.73 21.38
C VAL A 276 25.15 19.80 21.92
N GLN A 277 25.55 21.00 22.35
CA GLN A 277 26.73 21.24 23.16
C GLN A 277 26.33 22.10 24.35
N ILE A 278 26.78 21.78 25.56
CA ILE A 278 26.57 22.61 26.74
C ILE A 278 27.68 23.66 26.76
N LEU A 279 27.31 24.93 26.73
CA LEU A 279 28.23 26.06 26.61
C LEU A 279 28.81 26.51 27.98
N HIS A 280 28.19 26.07 29.07
CA HIS A 280 28.50 26.49 30.43
C HIS A 280 29.07 25.35 31.27
N SER A 281 29.78 25.70 32.34
CA SER A 281 30.33 24.74 33.29
C SER A 281 29.24 24.00 34.06
N SER A 282 29.53 22.82 34.58
CA SER A 282 28.60 22.04 35.39
C SER A 282 28.05 22.80 36.61
N GLN A 283 28.81 23.72 37.20
CA GLN A 283 28.37 24.57 38.32
C GLN A 283 27.30 25.59 37.87
N GLU A 284 27.49 26.22 36.72
CA GLU A 284 26.53 27.18 36.15
C GLU A 284 25.24 26.47 35.71
N VAL A 285 25.35 25.24 35.14
CA VAL A 285 24.20 24.40 34.82
C VAL A 285 23.37 24.07 36.05
N ILE A 286 23.99 23.73 37.17
CA ILE A 286 23.31 23.48 38.46
C ILE A 286 22.59 24.75 38.95
N GLY A 287 23.27 25.91 38.92
CA GLY A 287 22.63 27.17 39.27
C GLY A 287 21.42 27.55 38.41
N TYR A 288 21.48 27.23 37.10
CA TYR A 288 20.35 27.41 36.20
C TYR A 288 19.17 26.50 36.59
N LEU A 289 19.44 25.24 36.97
CA LEU A 289 18.43 24.25 37.34
C LEU A 289 17.69 24.59 38.63
N ASP A 290 18.26 25.35 39.54
CA ASP A 290 17.60 25.86 40.77
C ASP A 290 16.45 26.79 40.41
N GLN A 291 16.56 27.53 39.30
CA GLN A 291 15.52 28.43 38.79
C GLN A 291 14.61 27.78 37.75
N ASN A 292 15.04 26.69 37.11
CA ASN A 292 14.31 26.00 36.03
C ASN A 292 14.24 24.49 36.26
N PRO A 293 13.51 24.02 37.30
CA PRO A 293 13.49 22.58 37.66
C PRO A 293 12.92 21.67 36.60
N GLN A 294 12.09 22.19 35.65
CA GLN A 294 11.55 21.41 34.53
C GLN A 294 12.59 20.93 33.53
N ALA A 295 13.77 21.56 33.46
CA ALA A 295 14.85 21.15 32.56
C ALA A 295 15.80 20.10 33.19
N LYS A 296 15.60 19.76 34.47
CA LYS A 296 16.51 18.94 35.26
C LYS A 296 16.67 17.52 34.67
N GLU A 297 15.58 16.87 34.35
CA GLU A 297 15.64 15.49 33.84
C GLU A 297 16.38 15.42 32.50
N LEU A 298 16.08 16.34 31.59
CA LEU A 298 16.71 16.41 30.28
C LEU A 298 18.21 16.70 30.37
N LEU A 299 18.60 17.73 31.09
CA LEU A 299 20.02 18.12 31.21
C LEU A 299 20.85 17.04 31.92
N PHE A 300 20.35 16.45 33.01
CA PHE A 300 21.06 15.35 33.67
C PHE A 300 21.16 14.11 32.80
N PHE A 301 20.11 13.79 32.01
CA PHE A 301 20.16 12.70 31.05
C PHE A 301 21.25 12.93 30.00
N LEU A 302 21.31 14.14 29.42
CA LEU A 302 22.29 14.51 28.40
C LEU A 302 23.73 14.43 28.97
N MET A 303 23.99 14.99 30.14
CA MET A 303 25.29 15.00 30.76
C MET A 303 25.78 13.59 31.17
N ARG A 304 24.85 12.71 31.60
CA ARG A 304 25.18 11.33 31.98
C ARG A 304 25.42 10.41 30.79
N LYS A 305 24.65 10.61 29.76
CA LYS A 305 24.68 9.70 28.59
C LYS A 305 25.76 10.05 27.58
N TYR A 306 26.08 11.32 27.46
CA TYR A 306 26.97 11.81 26.42
C TYR A 306 28.22 12.43 27.00
N ALA A 307 29.30 11.62 27.10
CA ALA A 307 30.59 12.12 27.51
C ALA A 307 31.14 13.18 26.52
N GLY A 308 31.75 14.25 27.04
CA GLY A 308 32.32 15.33 26.21
C GLY A 308 31.28 16.35 25.69
N ILE A 309 30.04 16.35 26.19
CA ILE A 309 28.96 17.29 25.76
C ILE A 309 29.31 18.77 26.04
N HIS A 310 30.22 19.06 26.96
CA HIS A 310 30.75 20.41 27.21
C HIS A 310 31.83 20.84 26.21
N GLU A 311 32.51 19.86 25.60
CA GLU A 311 33.69 20.11 24.77
C GLU A 311 33.36 20.12 23.27
N GLN A 312 32.36 19.34 22.87
CA GLN A 312 32.02 19.17 21.46
C GLN A 312 30.52 18.99 21.24
N ASN A 313 30.07 19.28 20.01
CA ASN A 313 28.71 19.02 19.59
C ASN A 313 28.43 17.52 19.52
N ILE A 314 27.46 17.04 20.29
CA ILE A 314 27.04 15.64 20.33
C ILE A 314 25.74 15.49 19.53
N SER A 315 25.75 14.60 18.55
CA SER A 315 24.55 14.27 17.76
C SER A 315 23.74 13.16 18.43
N PHE A 316 22.42 13.32 18.47
CA PHE A 316 21.49 12.34 19.05
C PHE A 316 20.15 12.35 18.31
N ARG A 317 19.33 11.34 18.62
CA ARG A 317 17.93 11.27 18.15
C ARG A 317 17.01 11.76 19.25
N VAL A 318 16.15 12.73 18.96
CA VAL A 318 15.19 13.25 19.92
C VAL A 318 14.26 12.15 20.43
N GLU A 319 13.84 11.22 19.54
CA GLU A 319 13.00 10.07 19.88
C GLU A 319 13.66 9.13 20.89
N THR A 320 15.01 8.98 20.82
CA THR A 320 15.75 8.15 21.79
C THR A 320 15.73 8.78 23.18
N ILE A 321 15.85 10.10 23.27
CA ILE A 321 15.75 10.81 24.55
C ILE A 321 14.31 10.74 25.09
N ALA A 322 13.34 10.99 24.23
CA ALA A 322 11.92 10.93 24.54
C ALA A 322 11.51 9.56 25.12
N ALA A 323 11.95 8.47 24.49
CA ALA A 323 11.68 7.11 24.97
C ALA A 323 12.33 6.83 26.33
N ASN A 324 13.57 7.31 26.60
CA ASN A 324 14.25 7.06 27.87
C ASN A 324 13.70 7.89 29.03
N LEU A 325 13.18 9.11 28.75
CA LEU A 325 12.59 9.99 29.74
C LEU A 325 11.09 9.83 29.86
N HIS A 326 10.44 9.00 29.03
CA HIS A 326 8.99 8.84 28.94
C HIS A 326 8.24 10.17 28.70
N ILE A 327 8.83 11.05 27.88
CA ILE A 327 8.32 12.39 27.54
C ILE A 327 8.10 12.43 26.01
N SER A 328 7.13 13.24 25.55
CA SER A 328 6.90 13.41 24.11
C SER A 328 8.07 14.09 23.41
N SER A 329 8.37 13.69 22.16
CA SER A 329 9.45 14.29 21.36
C SER A 329 9.25 15.79 21.15
N SER A 330 8.00 16.27 21.06
CA SER A 330 7.66 17.70 20.95
C SER A 330 8.06 18.50 22.21
N LEU A 331 7.85 17.91 23.39
CA LEU A 331 8.21 18.56 24.65
C LEU A 331 9.73 18.62 24.84
N ILE A 332 10.46 17.57 24.44
CA ILE A 332 11.93 17.57 24.41
C ILE A 332 12.45 18.68 23.48
N GLN A 333 11.88 18.84 22.29
CA GLN A 333 12.27 19.90 21.36
C GLN A 333 12.04 21.29 21.96
N GLN A 334 10.86 21.54 22.54
CA GLN A 334 10.57 22.81 23.20
C GLN A 334 11.53 23.11 24.34
N GLN A 335 11.89 22.11 25.14
CA GLN A 335 12.88 22.30 26.22
C GLN A 335 14.27 22.63 25.67
N LEU A 336 14.73 21.96 24.61
CA LEU A 336 16.01 22.22 23.96
C LEU A 336 16.05 23.63 23.34
N GLU A 337 14.98 24.04 22.65
CA GLU A 337 14.85 25.39 22.10
C GLU A 337 14.89 26.47 23.19
N LYS A 338 14.21 26.24 24.32
CA LYS A 338 14.24 27.14 25.45
C LYS A 338 15.65 27.24 26.06
N LEU A 339 16.33 26.12 26.28
CA LEU A 339 17.72 26.09 26.78
C LEU A 339 18.68 26.82 25.83
N GLN A 340 18.45 26.77 24.53
CA GLN A 340 19.21 27.55 23.55
C GLN A 340 18.89 29.04 23.63
N GLN A 341 17.62 29.41 23.76
CA GLN A 341 17.23 30.82 23.94
C GLN A 341 17.83 31.42 25.23
N ASP A 342 17.89 30.60 26.27
CA ASP A 342 18.51 31.01 27.55
C ASP A 342 20.04 30.97 27.48
N GLY A 343 20.64 30.62 26.34
CA GLY A 343 22.09 30.64 26.10
C GLY A 343 22.87 29.50 26.75
N LEU A 344 22.19 28.53 27.37
CA LEU A 344 22.85 27.43 28.11
C LEU A 344 23.48 26.37 27.20
N ILE A 345 22.87 26.16 26.04
CA ILE A 345 23.31 25.16 25.07
C ILE A 345 23.40 25.74 23.66
N ALA A 346 24.28 25.21 22.84
CA ALA A 346 24.20 25.31 21.39
C ALA A 346 23.39 24.12 20.88
N TYR A 347 22.17 24.36 20.38
CA TYR A 347 21.28 23.34 19.87
C TYR A 347 21.06 23.56 18.39
N LYS A 348 21.25 22.51 17.60
CA LYS A 348 20.87 22.48 16.18
C LYS A 348 19.91 21.34 15.96
N ASN A 349 18.73 21.68 15.50
CA ASN A 349 17.75 20.70 15.05
C ASN A 349 17.88 20.56 13.54
N GLU A 350 18.73 19.64 13.10
CA GLU A 350 18.88 19.33 11.68
C GLU A 350 17.79 18.34 11.30
N HIS A 351 16.73 18.86 10.67
CA HIS A 351 15.76 18.03 10.00
C HIS A 351 16.42 17.44 8.75
N THR A 352 17.04 16.29 8.89
CA THR A 352 17.48 15.49 7.75
C THR A 352 16.42 14.45 7.46
N ASP A 353 15.80 14.53 6.28
CA ASP A 353 14.79 13.56 5.85
C ASP A 353 15.45 12.27 5.34
N ALA A 354 16.70 12.36 4.85
CA ALA A 354 17.44 11.25 4.27
C ALA A 354 18.96 11.55 4.21
N GLU A 355 19.76 10.51 3.95
CA GLU A 355 21.14 10.65 3.48
C GLU A 355 21.18 10.26 2.01
N ILE A 356 21.88 11.05 1.20
CA ILE A 356 22.14 10.78 -0.21
C ILE A 356 23.62 10.51 -0.39
N THR A 357 23.97 9.32 -0.88
CA THR A 357 25.34 8.96 -1.26
C THR A 357 25.40 8.89 -2.79
N PHE A 358 26.25 9.69 -3.42
CA PHE A 358 26.48 9.60 -4.86
C PHE A 358 27.27 8.33 -5.18
N LEU A 359 26.75 7.49 -6.08
CA LEU A 359 27.37 6.24 -6.52
C LEU A 359 28.11 6.38 -7.85
N MET A 360 27.93 7.52 -8.52
CA MET A 360 28.56 7.86 -9.78
C MET A 360 29.08 9.30 -9.71
N PRO A 361 30.16 9.64 -10.43
CA PRO A 361 30.60 11.03 -10.54
C PRO A 361 29.55 11.88 -11.24
N ARG A 362 29.50 13.16 -10.89
CA ARG A 362 28.59 14.11 -11.53
C ARG A 362 28.91 14.27 -13.02
N ASP A 363 27.99 13.88 -13.88
CA ASP A 363 27.97 14.22 -15.31
C ASP A 363 26.52 14.44 -15.70
N ASP A 364 26.07 15.69 -15.62
CA ASP A 364 24.66 16.08 -15.59
C ASP A 364 23.84 15.43 -16.72
N ASP A 365 24.28 15.60 -17.98
CA ASP A 365 23.56 15.06 -19.14
C ASP A 365 23.81 13.56 -19.36
N ARG A 366 25.03 13.10 -19.20
CA ARG A 366 25.42 11.73 -19.47
C ARG A 366 24.82 10.76 -18.47
N THR A 367 24.83 11.12 -17.18
CA THR A 367 24.23 10.31 -16.12
C THR A 367 22.74 10.08 -16.37
N ILE A 368 21.98 11.15 -16.67
CA ILE A 368 20.54 11.02 -16.92
C ILE A 368 20.25 10.33 -18.25
N ASN A 369 21.03 10.61 -19.30
CA ASN A 369 20.86 9.91 -20.58
C ASN A 369 21.12 8.41 -20.47
N TYR A 370 22.06 7.98 -19.61
CA TYR A 370 22.34 6.57 -19.34
C TYR A 370 21.16 5.83 -18.75
N ILE A 371 20.41 6.45 -17.83
CA ILE A 371 19.24 5.82 -17.19
C ILE A 371 17.92 6.09 -17.93
N ALA A 372 17.90 6.99 -18.92
CA ALA A 372 16.68 7.41 -19.60
C ALA A 372 15.86 6.25 -20.22
N PRO A 373 16.48 5.21 -20.82
CA PRO A 373 15.72 4.03 -21.31
C PRO A 373 14.98 3.30 -20.18
N GLN A 374 15.61 3.13 -19.02
CA GLN A 374 15.02 2.47 -17.86
C GLN A 374 13.87 3.27 -17.28
N VAL A 375 14.02 4.60 -17.19
CA VAL A 375 12.97 5.51 -16.72
C VAL A 375 11.74 5.46 -17.63
N LYS A 376 11.94 5.50 -18.96
CA LYS A 376 10.85 5.38 -19.94
C LYS A 376 10.15 4.03 -19.83
N TRP A 377 10.92 2.96 -19.76
CA TRP A 377 10.39 1.61 -19.60
C TRP A 377 9.54 1.48 -18.33
N PHE A 378 10.02 2.01 -17.21
CA PHE A 378 9.31 1.98 -15.92
C PHE A 378 7.96 2.72 -15.98
N ASN A 379 7.94 3.93 -16.57
CA ASN A 379 6.70 4.68 -16.74
C ASN A 379 5.70 3.94 -17.64
N GLN A 380 6.15 3.39 -18.77
CA GLN A 380 5.32 2.59 -19.67
C GLN A 380 4.79 1.34 -19.01
N HIS A 381 5.61 0.68 -18.17
CA HIS A 381 5.19 -0.51 -17.43
C HIS A 381 4.10 -0.19 -16.41
N LYS A 382 4.24 0.91 -15.64
CA LYS A 382 3.19 1.39 -14.73
C LYS A 382 1.89 1.72 -15.45
N GLU A 383 1.96 2.35 -16.61
CA GLU A 383 0.76 2.61 -17.43
C GLU A 383 0.10 1.33 -17.91
N ALA A 384 0.89 0.35 -18.35
CA ALA A 384 0.37 -0.95 -18.76
C ALA A 384 -0.33 -1.66 -17.58
N GLN A 385 0.32 -1.72 -16.41
CA GLN A 385 -0.28 -2.31 -15.21
C GLN A 385 -1.60 -1.64 -14.81
N CYS A 386 -1.68 -0.31 -14.88
CA CYS A 386 -2.92 0.43 -14.64
C CYS A 386 -4.01 0.04 -15.65
N LYS A 387 -3.67 -0.04 -16.95
CA LYS A 387 -4.60 -0.48 -18.01
C LYS A 387 -5.09 -1.90 -17.79
N ASP A 388 -4.20 -2.80 -17.36
CA ASP A 388 -4.55 -4.21 -17.11
C ASP A 388 -5.54 -4.36 -15.94
N ILE A 389 -5.38 -3.59 -14.86
CA ILE A 389 -6.35 -3.56 -13.75
C ILE A 389 -7.70 -3.02 -14.22
N LEU A 390 -7.71 -1.94 -15.00
CA LEU A 390 -8.96 -1.38 -15.54
C LEU A 390 -9.65 -2.38 -16.47
N ALA A 391 -8.90 -3.00 -17.39
CA ALA A 391 -9.44 -4.05 -18.25
C ALA A 391 -10.01 -5.22 -17.46
N TYR A 392 -9.39 -5.60 -16.35
CA TYR A 392 -9.88 -6.67 -15.49
C TYR A 392 -11.19 -6.35 -14.78
N ILE A 393 -11.34 -5.13 -14.26
CA ILE A 393 -12.57 -4.76 -13.53
C ILE A 393 -13.73 -4.39 -14.46
N GLU A 394 -13.44 -3.89 -15.65
CA GLU A 394 -14.44 -3.46 -16.64
C GLU A 394 -14.90 -4.59 -17.58
N GLN A 395 -14.14 -5.69 -17.68
CA GLN A 395 -14.50 -6.79 -18.58
C GLN A 395 -15.79 -7.48 -18.13
N THR A 396 -16.66 -7.79 -19.11
CA THR A 396 -17.94 -8.45 -18.93
C THR A 396 -18.03 -9.81 -19.63
N ASP A 397 -17.06 -10.16 -20.48
CA ASP A 397 -17.18 -11.22 -21.46
C ASP A 397 -16.47 -12.52 -21.06
N SER A 398 -15.60 -12.48 -20.03
CA SER A 398 -14.81 -13.63 -19.66
C SER A 398 -14.83 -13.92 -18.16
N CYS A 399 -14.56 -15.17 -17.81
CA CYS A 399 -14.37 -15.60 -16.42
C CYS A 399 -13.21 -14.85 -15.78
N ASN A 400 -13.41 -14.23 -14.59
CA ASN A 400 -12.39 -13.46 -13.90
C ASN A 400 -11.11 -14.28 -13.64
N GLN A 401 -11.23 -15.56 -13.29
CA GLN A 401 -10.06 -16.42 -13.09
C GLN A 401 -9.34 -16.70 -14.41
N ARG A 402 -10.07 -16.91 -15.51
CA ARG A 402 -9.47 -17.10 -16.84
C ARG A 402 -8.68 -15.86 -17.26
N PHE A 403 -9.23 -14.67 -17.04
CA PHE A 403 -8.55 -13.41 -17.34
C PHE A 403 -7.23 -13.30 -16.57
N LEU A 404 -7.27 -13.53 -15.24
CA LEU A 404 -6.07 -13.47 -14.39
C LEU A 404 -5.01 -14.50 -14.82
N LEU A 405 -5.42 -15.74 -15.07
CA LEU A 405 -4.48 -16.78 -15.48
C LEU A 405 -3.86 -16.50 -16.85
N ALA A 406 -4.65 -15.99 -17.80
CA ALA A 406 -4.14 -15.58 -19.12
C ALA A 406 -3.08 -14.46 -18.99
N TYR A 407 -3.26 -13.52 -18.09
CA TYR A 407 -2.27 -12.48 -17.79
C TYR A 407 -0.94 -13.07 -17.34
N PHE A 408 -0.94 -14.17 -16.57
CA PHE A 408 0.26 -14.88 -16.12
C PHE A 408 0.75 -15.95 -17.10
N GLY A 409 0.18 -16.03 -18.31
CA GLY A 409 0.58 -16.98 -19.35
C GLY A 409 0.01 -18.40 -19.17
N GLU A 410 -1.03 -18.57 -18.32
CA GLU A 410 -1.70 -19.86 -18.14
C GLU A 410 -3.08 -19.85 -18.81
N THR A 411 -3.39 -20.87 -19.59
CA THR A 411 -4.69 -21.01 -20.24
C THR A 411 -5.58 -21.95 -19.45
N LEU A 412 -6.75 -21.46 -19.05
CA LEU A 412 -7.77 -22.27 -18.38
C LEU A 412 -8.72 -22.88 -19.43
N ALA A 413 -8.87 -24.20 -19.46
CA ALA A 413 -9.70 -24.90 -20.44
C ALA A 413 -11.21 -24.57 -20.27
N GLN A 414 -11.66 -24.35 -19.03
CA GLN A 414 -13.05 -24.07 -18.68
C GLN A 414 -13.16 -22.89 -17.72
N ASP A 415 -14.31 -22.24 -17.72
CA ASP A 415 -14.61 -21.18 -16.76
C ASP A 415 -14.68 -21.74 -15.33
N CYS A 416 -14.24 -20.94 -14.33
CA CYS A 416 -14.17 -21.40 -12.94
C CYS A 416 -15.55 -21.70 -12.31
N GLY A 417 -16.62 -21.17 -12.86
CA GLY A 417 -17.99 -21.41 -12.39
C GLY A 417 -18.40 -20.72 -11.09
N ILE A 418 -17.48 -20.03 -10.40
CA ILE A 418 -17.68 -19.47 -9.05
C ILE A 418 -17.37 -17.97 -8.93
N CYS A 419 -16.76 -17.33 -9.93
CA CYS A 419 -16.51 -15.88 -9.91
C CYS A 419 -17.77 -15.07 -10.23
N SER A 420 -17.75 -13.75 -9.99
CA SER A 420 -18.90 -12.87 -10.25
C SER A 420 -19.44 -13.01 -11.68
N HIS A 421 -18.55 -13.04 -12.68
CA HIS A 421 -18.96 -13.24 -14.09
C HIS A 421 -19.65 -14.61 -14.31
N CYS A 422 -19.08 -15.69 -13.83
CA CYS A 422 -19.64 -17.03 -14.01
C CYS A 422 -20.99 -17.19 -13.31
N ILE A 423 -21.16 -16.58 -12.14
CA ILE A 423 -22.43 -16.58 -11.40
C ILE A 423 -23.46 -15.78 -12.16
N ALA A 424 -23.15 -14.56 -12.61
CA ALA A 424 -24.07 -13.74 -13.39
C ALA A 424 -24.52 -14.44 -14.69
N ARG A 425 -23.61 -15.16 -15.37
CA ARG A 425 -23.95 -15.92 -16.57
C ARG A 425 -24.82 -17.15 -16.28
N LYS A 426 -24.68 -17.78 -15.11
CA LYS A 426 -25.51 -18.92 -14.66
C LYS A 426 -26.90 -18.48 -14.21
N GLN A 427 -27.05 -17.24 -13.79
CA GLN A 427 -28.34 -16.64 -13.50
C GLN A 427 -29.07 -16.50 -14.85
N LYS A 428 -29.78 -17.54 -15.26
CA LYS A 428 -30.59 -17.51 -16.46
C LYS A 428 -31.53 -16.31 -16.36
N ALA A 429 -31.69 -15.58 -17.46
CA ALA A 429 -32.79 -14.65 -17.59
C ALA A 429 -34.10 -15.39 -17.21
N LEU A 430 -34.83 -14.84 -16.26
CA LEU A 430 -36.08 -15.41 -15.81
C LEU A 430 -37.00 -15.62 -17.03
N SER A 431 -37.65 -16.77 -17.12
CA SER A 431 -38.64 -16.99 -18.16
C SER A 431 -39.79 -16.01 -17.97
N LYS A 432 -40.52 -15.70 -19.05
CA LYS A 432 -41.71 -14.82 -18.95
C LYS A 432 -42.72 -15.32 -17.91
N GLU A 433 -42.87 -16.62 -17.75
CA GLU A 433 -43.70 -17.24 -16.73
C GLU A 433 -43.20 -17.02 -15.31
N GLN A 434 -41.88 -17.18 -15.08
CA GLN A 434 -41.26 -16.88 -13.79
C GLN A 434 -41.39 -15.40 -13.44
N ILE A 435 -41.11 -14.50 -14.38
CA ILE A 435 -41.29 -13.05 -14.18
C ILE A 435 -42.74 -12.74 -13.78
N ALA A 436 -43.73 -13.32 -14.43
CA ALA A 436 -45.12 -13.09 -14.10
C ALA A 436 -45.49 -13.56 -12.68
N ILE A 437 -45.05 -14.76 -12.30
CA ILE A 437 -45.31 -15.31 -10.96
C ILE A 437 -44.64 -14.45 -9.86
N ILE A 438 -43.36 -14.13 -10.04
CA ILE A 438 -42.61 -13.30 -9.07
C ILE A 438 -43.21 -11.89 -9.02
N SER A 439 -43.56 -11.29 -10.18
CA SER A 439 -44.20 -9.98 -10.22
C SER A 439 -45.48 -9.94 -9.40
N GLN A 440 -46.31 -10.97 -9.51
CA GLN A 440 -47.55 -11.06 -8.76
C GLN A 440 -47.31 -11.14 -7.25
N GLU A 441 -46.32 -11.94 -6.80
CA GLU A 441 -45.95 -12.01 -5.36
C GLU A 441 -45.43 -10.65 -4.88
N LEU A 442 -44.50 -10.01 -5.61
CA LEU A 442 -43.91 -8.72 -5.19
C LEU A 442 -44.99 -7.60 -5.16
N LEU A 443 -45.83 -7.51 -6.16
CA LEU A 443 -46.95 -6.55 -6.17
C LEU A 443 -47.89 -6.76 -4.99
N THR A 444 -48.13 -8.00 -4.59
CA THR A 444 -48.97 -8.31 -3.41
C THR A 444 -48.31 -7.88 -2.11
N LEU A 445 -46.99 -8.09 -1.99
CA LEU A 445 -46.21 -7.68 -0.80
C LEU A 445 -46.19 -6.17 -0.59
N ILE A 446 -46.06 -5.39 -1.65
CA ILE A 446 -45.96 -3.92 -1.58
C ILE A 446 -47.33 -3.20 -1.75
N ALA A 447 -48.40 -3.95 -1.96
CA ALA A 447 -49.74 -3.37 -2.22
C ALA A 447 -50.29 -2.57 -1.03
N TYR A 448 -50.01 -3.03 0.19
CA TYR A 448 -50.58 -2.44 1.41
C TYR A 448 -49.60 -1.52 2.16
N ASN A 449 -48.31 -1.79 2.08
CA ASN A 449 -47.28 -1.00 2.74
C ASN A 449 -46.07 -0.86 1.81
N PRO A 450 -45.54 0.36 1.61
CA PRO A 450 -44.25 0.53 0.93
C PRO A 450 -43.11 -0.18 1.67
N MET A 451 -42.28 -0.90 0.94
CA MET A 451 -41.17 -1.70 1.50
C MET A 451 -39.87 -1.37 0.79
N THR A 452 -38.77 -1.44 1.51
CA THR A 452 -37.43 -1.36 0.94
C THR A 452 -37.09 -2.65 0.18
N SER A 453 -36.13 -2.60 -0.75
CA SER A 453 -35.67 -3.81 -1.46
C SER A 453 -35.24 -4.92 -0.49
N GLN A 454 -34.65 -4.56 0.65
CA GLN A 454 -34.19 -5.50 1.67
C GLN A 454 -35.36 -6.20 2.37
N GLU A 455 -36.38 -5.45 2.73
CA GLU A 455 -37.63 -6.00 3.34
C GLU A 455 -38.35 -6.92 2.36
N ILE A 456 -38.44 -6.52 1.08
CA ILE A 456 -39.05 -7.34 0.03
C ILE A 456 -38.25 -8.64 -0.18
N CYS A 457 -36.90 -8.57 -0.27
CA CYS A 457 -36.06 -9.77 -0.40
C CYS A 457 -36.19 -10.70 0.81
N SER A 458 -36.39 -10.15 2.01
CA SER A 458 -36.55 -10.95 3.23
C SER A 458 -37.90 -11.59 3.36
N ALA A 459 -38.95 -10.97 2.79
CA ALA A 459 -40.34 -11.42 2.81
C ALA A 459 -40.69 -12.37 1.64
N SER A 460 -39.96 -12.31 0.54
CA SER A 460 -40.18 -13.12 -0.66
C SER A 460 -39.63 -14.54 -0.52
N SER A 461 -40.30 -15.49 -1.19
CA SER A 461 -39.85 -16.88 -1.29
C SER A 461 -38.76 -17.12 -2.33
N TYR A 462 -38.41 -16.09 -3.13
CA TYR A 462 -37.43 -16.15 -4.21
C TYR A 462 -36.06 -15.67 -3.78
N HIS A 463 -35.02 -15.99 -4.60
CA HIS A 463 -33.68 -15.50 -4.34
C HIS A 463 -33.56 -13.98 -4.55
N GLU A 464 -32.72 -13.32 -3.75
CA GLU A 464 -32.50 -11.86 -3.79
C GLU A 464 -32.32 -11.32 -5.23
N TRP A 465 -31.53 -12.03 -6.08
CA TRP A 465 -31.30 -11.60 -7.46
C TRP A 465 -32.54 -11.68 -8.36
N GLU A 466 -33.46 -12.66 -8.16
CA GLU A 466 -34.70 -12.79 -8.88
C GLU A 466 -35.66 -11.64 -8.52
N VAL A 467 -35.75 -11.36 -7.22
CA VAL A 467 -36.55 -10.25 -6.69
C VAL A 467 -36.04 -8.91 -7.25
N LEU A 468 -34.74 -8.63 -7.18
CA LEU A 468 -34.16 -7.37 -7.68
C LEU A 468 -34.34 -7.22 -9.19
N GLN A 469 -34.20 -8.30 -9.98
CA GLN A 469 -34.42 -8.26 -11.41
C GLN A 469 -35.85 -7.93 -11.74
N VAL A 470 -36.84 -8.54 -11.04
CA VAL A 470 -38.27 -8.29 -11.29
C VAL A 470 -38.68 -6.91 -10.78
N LEU A 471 -38.14 -6.42 -9.65
CA LEU A 471 -38.36 -5.04 -9.19
C LEU A 471 -37.90 -4.01 -10.21
N THR A 472 -36.73 -4.23 -10.84
CA THR A 472 -36.22 -3.36 -11.91
C THR A 472 -37.20 -3.35 -13.12
N LEU A 473 -37.64 -4.52 -13.56
CA LEU A 473 -38.64 -4.63 -14.66
C LEU A 473 -39.95 -3.95 -14.33
N LEU A 474 -40.44 -4.10 -13.10
CA LEU A 474 -41.68 -3.45 -12.65
C LEU A 474 -41.57 -1.92 -12.58
N LEU A 475 -40.39 -1.39 -12.25
CA LEU A 475 -40.07 0.05 -12.32
C LEU A 475 -40.05 0.54 -13.77
N ASP A 476 -39.34 -0.19 -14.65
CA ASP A 476 -39.24 0.15 -16.08
C ASP A 476 -40.62 0.09 -16.77
N GLU A 477 -41.50 -0.80 -16.33
CA GLU A 477 -42.90 -0.92 -16.79
C GLU A 477 -43.84 0.07 -16.09
N GLU A 478 -43.35 0.95 -15.22
CA GLU A 478 -44.09 1.92 -14.43
C GLU A 478 -45.23 1.30 -13.59
N LYS A 479 -45.12 0.01 -13.23
CA LYS A 479 -46.08 -0.67 -12.36
C LYS A 479 -45.85 -0.37 -10.89
N ILE A 480 -44.62 -0.03 -10.53
CA ILE A 480 -44.24 0.41 -9.20
C ILE A 480 -43.38 1.68 -9.30
N ARG A 481 -43.28 2.41 -8.21
CA ARG A 481 -42.41 3.60 -8.08
C ARG A 481 -41.51 3.50 -6.88
N LEU A 482 -40.35 4.15 -6.98
CA LEU A 482 -39.40 4.33 -5.85
C LEU A 482 -39.72 5.66 -5.15
N LEU A 483 -40.02 5.59 -3.87
CA LEU A 483 -40.27 6.76 -3.02
C LEU A 483 -38.94 7.39 -2.53
N PRO A 484 -38.93 8.68 -2.08
CA PRO A 484 -37.73 9.37 -1.60
C PRO A 484 -37.02 8.67 -0.41
N ASN A 485 -37.73 7.82 0.32
CA ASN A 485 -37.22 7.03 1.46
C ASN A 485 -36.71 5.64 1.04
N ASN A 486 -36.40 5.44 -0.24
CA ASN A 486 -35.95 4.18 -0.83
C ASN A 486 -36.90 2.99 -0.66
N GLN A 487 -38.22 3.26 -0.51
CA GLN A 487 -39.25 2.24 -0.51
C GLN A 487 -39.98 2.14 -1.86
N PHE A 488 -40.35 0.93 -2.22
CA PHE A 488 -41.16 0.65 -3.40
C PHE A 488 -42.64 0.70 -3.05
N SER A 489 -43.44 1.29 -3.91
CA SER A 489 -44.89 1.36 -3.80
C SER A 489 -45.53 1.05 -5.15
N VAL A 490 -46.70 0.42 -5.16
CA VAL A 490 -47.50 0.26 -6.36
C VAL A 490 -47.96 1.65 -6.84
N ASN A 491 -48.01 1.86 -8.15
CA ASN A 491 -48.50 3.12 -8.75
C ASN A 491 -50.00 3.26 -8.65
#